data_a4b4f1c4703528703fc9ae7202beb77c
#
_entry.id   a4b4f1c4703528703fc9ae7202beb77c
#
_cell.length_a   1.000
_cell.length_b   1.000
_cell.length_c   1.000
_cell.angle_alpha   90.00
_cell.angle_beta   90.00
_cell.angle_gamma   90.00
#
_symmetry.space_group_name_H-M   'P 1'
#
loop_
_entity.id
_entity.type
_entity.pdbx_description
1 polymer ?
#
loop_
_entity_poly.entity_id
_entity_poly.type
_entity_poly.pdbx_seq_one_letter_code
_entity_poly.pdbx_strand_id
1 'polypeptide(L)'
;ELSDVFKRYLTEGKPGYVEHRWAKLSDAVRWITEAGGVAVIAHPGRYDLTPNEEFALFAEFKALGGLGVEVVTGSHTVPEYQKYADLACELDLLASRGSDFHDPKESHTDLGTLPALPKRVRPVWEALAHRVQHP
;
A
#
# COMPACT_ATOMS: atom_id res chain seq x y z
N GLU A 1 -10.37 -24.40 10.46
CA GLU A 1 -9.66 -23.60 9.47
C GLU A 1 -8.97 -22.41 10.13
N LEU A 2 -7.95 -21.82 9.49
CA LEU A 2 -7.14 -20.72 10.05
C LEU A 2 -8.00 -19.50 10.39
N SER A 3 -8.96 -19.19 9.54
CA SER A 3 -9.95 -18.12 9.74
C SER A 3 -10.83 -18.32 10.98
N ASP A 4 -11.17 -19.58 11.32
CA ASP A 4 -11.95 -19.88 12.50
C ASP A 4 -11.15 -19.66 13.79
N VAL A 5 -9.87 -20.02 13.78
CA VAL A 5 -8.96 -19.78 14.91
C VAL A 5 -8.79 -18.28 15.11
N PHE A 6 -8.56 -17.53 14.05
CA PHE A 6 -8.45 -16.08 14.10
C PHE A 6 -9.69 -15.44 14.72
N LYS A 7 -10.89 -15.77 14.22
CA LYS A 7 -12.16 -15.22 14.72
C LYS A 7 -12.46 -15.61 16.16
N ARG A 8 -12.07 -16.83 16.59
CA ARG A 8 -12.35 -17.33 17.94
C ARG A 8 -11.40 -16.81 19.01
N TYR A 9 -10.18 -16.50 18.65
CA TYR A 9 -9.13 -16.23 19.63
C TYR A 9 -8.42 -14.90 19.48
N LEU A 10 -8.35 -14.31 18.28
CA LEU A 10 -7.47 -13.19 17.99
C LEU A 10 -8.19 -11.87 17.66
N THR A 11 -9.51 -11.88 17.53
CA THR A 11 -10.27 -10.64 17.33
C THR A 11 -10.56 -9.96 18.66
N GLU A 12 -10.91 -8.67 18.62
CA GLU A 12 -11.22 -7.85 19.79
C GLU A 12 -12.18 -8.53 20.77
N GLY A 13 -11.86 -8.47 22.05
CA GLY A 13 -12.63 -9.13 23.12
C GLY A 13 -12.40 -10.64 23.25
N LYS A 14 -11.45 -11.25 22.51
CA LYS A 14 -11.11 -12.67 22.59
C LYS A 14 -9.83 -12.91 23.41
N PRO A 15 -9.65 -14.14 23.97
CA PRO A 15 -8.57 -14.42 24.93
C PRO A 15 -7.15 -14.19 24.39
N GLY A 16 -6.94 -14.32 23.09
CA GLY A 16 -5.63 -14.11 22.44
C GLY A 16 -5.50 -12.74 21.77
N TYR A 17 -6.49 -11.85 21.94
CA TYR A 17 -6.40 -10.50 21.42
C TYR A 17 -5.37 -9.68 22.20
N VAL A 18 -4.44 -9.09 21.49
CA VAL A 18 -3.48 -8.15 22.07
C VAL A 18 -3.80 -6.76 21.54
N GLU A 19 -4.12 -5.84 22.44
CA GLU A 19 -4.29 -4.44 22.06
C GLU A 19 -2.97 -3.90 21.51
N HIS A 20 -3.01 -3.40 20.29
CA HIS A 20 -1.84 -2.82 19.64
C HIS A 20 -2.04 -1.33 19.41
N ARG A 21 -0.95 -0.59 19.48
CA ARG A 21 -0.91 0.81 19.08
C ARG A 21 -0.15 0.92 17.77
N TRP A 22 -0.83 1.39 16.75
CA TRP A 22 -0.19 1.69 15.49
C TRP A 22 0.78 2.86 15.65
N ALA A 23 1.89 2.80 14.95
CA ALA A 23 2.82 3.92 14.85
C ALA A 23 2.12 5.11 14.19
N LYS A 24 2.54 6.32 14.56
CA LYS A 24 2.13 7.52 13.84
C LYS A 24 2.68 7.46 12.42
N LEU A 25 1.99 8.05 11.45
CA LEU A 25 2.44 8.13 10.06
C LEU A 25 3.86 8.70 9.95
N SER A 26 4.14 9.78 10.70
CA SER A 26 5.46 10.40 10.77
C SER A 26 6.56 9.44 11.24
N ASP A 27 6.28 8.61 12.25
CA ASP A 27 7.25 7.65 12.75
C ASP A 27 7.48 6.52 11.76
N ALA A 28 6.41 5.99 11.16
CA ALA A 28 6.51 4.92 10.18
C ALA A 28 7.31 5.36 8.95
N VAL A 29 7.01 6.53 8.39
CA VAL A 29 7.75 7.08 7.24
C VAL A 29 9.21 7.32 7.61
N ARG A 30 9.48 7.93 8.76
CA ARG A 30 10.83 8.17 9.26
C ARG A 30 11.63 6.87 9.38
N TRP A 31 11.10 5.84 10.03
CA TRP A 31 11.79 4.55 10.20
C TRP A 31 12.14 3.89 8.87
N ILE A 32 11.21 3.93 7.90
CA ILE A 32 11.44 3.37 6.57
C ILE A 32 12.55 4.16 5.84
N THR A 33 12.52 5.48 5.89
CA THR A 33 13.48 6.34 5.19
C THR A 33 14.87 6.29 5.84
N GLU A 34 14.97 6.32 7.17
CA GLU A 34 16.22 6.16 7.91
C GLU A 34 16.87 4.79 7.68
N ALA A 35 16.06 3.74 7.51
CA ALA A 35 16.55 2.41 7.11
C ALA A 35 16.99 2.35 5.63
N GLY A 36 16.88 3.43 4.88
CA GLY A 36 17.21 3.49 3.45
C GLY A 36 16.10 2.92 2.56
N GLY A 37 14.90 2.68 3.09
CA GLY A 37 13.75 2.19 2.33
C GLY A 37 13.00 3.28 1.58
N VAL A 38 11.99 2.86 0.82
CA VAL A 38 11.02 3.72 0.13
C VAL A 38 9.65 3.48 0.76
N ALA A 39 9.07 4.49 1.40
CA ALA A 39 7.74 4.40 1.96
C ALA A 39 6.70 4.46 0.83
N VAL A 40 5.74 3.54 0.85
CA VAL A 40 4.65 3.43 -0.14
C VAL A 40 3.34 3.20 0.61
N ILE A 41 2.29 3.96 0.28
CA ILE A 41 0.93 3.68 0.78
C ILE A 41 0.39 2.46 0.04
N ALA A 42 0.07 1.40 0.80
CA ALA A 42 -0.45 0.14 0.27
C ALA A 42 -1.98 0.21 0.08
N HIS A 43 -2.49 -0.41 -0.97
CA HIS A 43 -3.91 -0.63 -1.28
C HIS A 43 -4.91 0.43 -0.72
N PRO A 44 -4.75 1.72 -1.05
CA PRO A 44 -5.54 2.79 -0.44
C PRO A 44 -7.04 2.70 -0.69
N GLY A 45 -7.48 2.02 -1.73
CA GLY A 45 -8.91 1.75 -1.98
C GLY A 45 -9.61 0.93 -0.89
N ARG A 46 -8.86 0.32 0.02
CA ARG A 46 -9.40 -0.39 1.19
C ARG A 46 -9.65 0.51 2.39
N TYR A 47 -9.21 1.76 2.35
CA TYR A 47 -9.41 2.68 3.47
C TYR A 47 -10.80 3.30 3.42
N ASP A 48 -11.48 3.30 4.56
CA ASP A 48 -12.78 3.95 4.71
C ASP A 48 -12.58 5.45 5.01
N LEU A 49 -12.19 6.19 3.99
CA LEU A 49 -11.90 7.62 4.06
C LEU A 49 -12.80 8.40 3.09
N THR A 50 -13.23 9.57 3.52
CA THR A 50 -13.81 10.55 2.61
C THR A 50 -12.74 11.06 1.63
N PRO A 51 -13.11 11.60 0.46
CA PRO A 51 -12.14 12.15 -0.50
C PRO A 51 -11.20 13.21 0.10
N ASN A 52 -11.71 14.04 1.01
CA ASN A 52 -10.91 15.06 1.68
C ASN A 52 -9.90 14.47 2.68
N GLU A 53 -10.31 13.46 3.43
CA GLU A 53 -9.41 12.75 4.37
C GLU A 53 -8.34 11.97 3.60
N GLU A 54 -8.73 11.33 2.50
CA GLU A 54 -7.80 10.63 1.64
C GLU A 54 -6.74 11.60 1.08
N PHE A 55 -7.16 12.72 0.51
CA PHE A 55 -6.24 13.73 -0.01
C PHE A 55 -5.31 14.28 1.09
N ALA A 56 -5.86 14.58 2.27
CA ALA A 56 -5.08 15.05 3.41
C ALA A 56 -4.02 14.03 3.86
N LEU A 57 -4.39 12.74 3.93
CA LEU A 57 -3.47 11.65 4.25
C LEU A 57 -2.30 11.60 3.25
N PHE A 58 -2.59 11.66 1.95
CA PHE A 58 -1.56 11.61 0.91
C PHE A 58 -0.66 12.84 0.90
N ALA A 59 -1.23 14.02 1.13
CA ALA A 59 -0.47 15.27 1.22
C ALA A 59 0.47 15.25 2.45
N GLU A 60 -0.03 14.81 3.62
CA GLU A 60 0.79 14.62 4.82
C GLU A 60 1.89 13.57 4.59
N PHE A 61 1.54 12.41 4.04
CA PHE A 61 2.49 11.36 3.71
C PHE A 61 3.63 11.87 2.82
N LYS A 62 3.30 12.62 1.77
CA LYS A 62 4.28 13.24 0.87
C LYS A 62 5.17 14.24 1.61
N ALA A 63 4.57 15.12 2.45
CA ALA A 63 5.31 16.12 3.23
C ALA A 63 6.28 15.47 4.23
N LEU A 64 5.96 14.28 4.75
CA LEU A 64 6.81 13.49 5.64
C LEU A 64 7.95 12.75 4.92
N GLY A 65 8.00 12.79 3.60
CA GLY A 65 9.02 12.10 2.79
C GLY A 65 8.57 10.75 2.22
N GLY A 66 7.28 10.44 2.28
CA GLY A 66 6.70 9.32 1.56
C GLY A 66 6.81 9.49 0.05
N LEU A 67 7.13 8.42 -0.67
CA LEU A 67 7.49 8.52 -2.09
C LEU A 67 6.53 7.81 -3.03
N GLY A 68 5.73 6.86 -2.57
CA GLY A 68 4.93 6.06 -3.48
C GLY A 68 3.53 5.74 -2.99
N VAL A 69 2.71 5.29 -3.93
CA VAL A 69 1.36 4.75 -3.68
C VAL A 69 1.15 3.49 -4.52
N GLU A 70 0.47 2.52 -3.96
CA GLU A 70 0.04 1.36 -4.72
C GLU A 70 -1.14 1.72 -5.61
N VAL A 71 -0.90 1.73 -6.92
CA VAL A 71 -1.88 2.11 -7.94
C VAL A 71 -2.64 0.88 -8.43
N VAL A 72 -1.92 -0.18 -8.79
CA VAL A 72 -2.50 -1.42 -9.30
C VAL A 72 -2.28 -2.51 -8.27
N THR A 73 -3.36 -2.95 -7.65
CA THR A 73 -3.32 -4.03 -6.66
C THR A 73 -4.49 -5.00 -6.83
N GLY A 74 -4.37 -6.19 -6.29
CA GLY A 74 -5.42 -7.22 -6.34
C GLY A 74 -6.71 -6.82 -5.63
N SER A 75 -6.66 -5.84 -4.75
CA SER A 75 -7.81 -5.32 -4.00
C SER A 75 -8.45 -4.06 -4.61
N HIS A 76 -7.88 -3.50 -5.67
CA HIS A 76 -8.44 -2.35 -6.39
C HIS A 76 -9.26 -2.78 -7.61
N THR A 77 -10.28 -2.00 -7.91
CA THR A 77 -11.05 -2.06 -9.17
C THR A 77 -10.36 -1.27 -10.28
N VAL A 78 -10.77 -1.51 -11.53
CA VAL A 78 -10.22 -0.76 -12.69
C VAL A 78 -10.42 0.76 -12.56
N PRO A 79 -11.56 1.30 -12.11
CA PRO A 79 -11.71 2.72 -11.82
C PRO A 79 -10.72 3.23 -10.77
N GLU A 80 -10.42 2.45 -9.74
CA GLU A 80 -9.46 2.82 -8.69
C GLU A 80 -8.02 2.87 -9.22
N TYR A 81 -7.65 2.02 -10.18
CA TYR A 81 -6.36 2.16 -10.86
C TYR A 81 -6.19 3.54 -11.50
N GLN A 82 -7.26 4.07 -12.12
CA GLN A 82 -7.21 5.40 -12.71
C GLN A 82 -7.16 6.49 -11.64
N LYS A 83 -8.01 6.40 -10.63
CA LYS A 83 -8.07 7.32 -9.49
C LYS A 83 -6.69 7.48 -8.83
N TYR A 84 -6.06 6.37 -8.45
CA TYR A 84 -4.76 6.43 -7.77
C TYR A 84 -3.59 6.77 -8.70
N ALA A 85 -3.72 6.50 -10.00
CA ALA A 85 -2.77 7.00 -10.98
C ALA A 85 -2.85 8.53 -11.13
N ASP A 86 -4.05 9.11 -11.12
CA ASP A 86 -4.26 10.56 -11.18
C ASP A 86 -3.73 11.22 -9.90
N LEU A 87 -4.05 10.66 -8.73
CA LEU A 87 -3.54 11.13 -7.45
C LEU A 87 -2.00 11.05 -7.38
N ALA A 88 -1.40 9.97 -7.89
CA ALA A 88 0.06 9.84 -7.96
C ALA A 88 0.70 10.94 -8.82
N CYS A 89 0.08 11.25 -9.96
CA CYS A 89 0.55 12.35 -10.83
C CYS A 89 0.38 13.71 -10.15
N GLU A 90 -0.77 13.98 -9.52
CA GLU A 90 -1.08 15.25 -8.87
C GLU A 90 -0.10 15.55 -7.71
N LEU A 91 0.20 14.55 -6.90
CA LEU A 91 1.08 14.68 -5.74
C LEU A 91 2.55 14.34 -6.03
N ASP A 92 2.91 14.12 -7.29
CA ASP A 92 4.27 13.70 -7.69
C ASP A 92 4.76 12.48 -6.89
N LEU A 93 3.91 11.47 -6.74
CA LEU A 93 4.22 10.19 -6.12
C LEU A 93 4.62 9.16 -7.18
N LEU A 94 5.45 8.22 -6.78
CA LEU A 94 5.76 7.03 -7.58
C LEU A 94 4.63 6.01 -7.44
N ALA A 95 4.48 5.15 -8.43
CA ALA A 95 3.44 4.12 -8.45
C ALA A 95 4.01 2.73 -8.20
N SER A 96 3.39 1.97 -7.31
CA SER A 96 3.68 0.55 -7.18
C SER A 96 2.56 -0.32 -7.72
N ARG A 97 2.88 -1.60 -7.93
CA ARG A 97 1.99 -2.64 -8.40
C ARG A 97 2.27 -3.94 -7.66
N GLY A 98 1.24 -4.57 -7.10
CA GLY A 98 1.37 -5.83 -6.39
C GLY A 98 0.03 -6.56 -6.26
N SER A 99 0.02 -7.89 -6.32
CA SER A 99 -1.21 -8.70 -6.26
C SER A 99 -1.86 -8.73 -4.88
N ASP A 100 -1.15 -8.33 -3.84
CA ASP A 100 -1.57 -8.51 -2.44
C ASP A 100 -1.90 -9.99 -2.14
N PHE A 101 -1.13 -10.89 -2.76
CA PHE A 101 -1.36 -12.33 -2.69
C PHE A 101 -0.89 -12.88 -1.35
N HIS A 102 -1.78 -13.54 -0.63
CA HIS A 102 -1.53 -14.17 0.66
C HIS A 102 -1.65 -15.69 0.58
N ASP A 103 -2.72 -16.17 -0.01
CA ASP A 103 -3.04 -17.60 -0.12
C ASP A 103 -3.96 -17.86 -1.32
N PRO A 104 -3.83 -19.00 -2.03
CA PRO A 104 -4.69 -19.32 -3.19
C PRO A 104 -6.19 -19.37 -2.90
N LYS A 105 -6.59 -19.56 -1.64
CA LYS A 105 -7.99 -19.62 -1.21
C LYS A 105 -8.55 -18.28 -0.76
N GLU A 106 -7.69 -17.32 -0.42
CA GLU A 106 -8.07 -16.02 0.14
C GLU A 106 -7.85 -14.88 -0.85
N SER A 107 -6.87 -15.02 -1.73
CA SER A 107 -6.52 -13.97 -2.69
C SER A 107 -7.39 -14.02 -3.93
N HIS A 108 -8.00 -12.88 -4.28
CA HIS A 108 -8.82 -12.75 -5.49
C HIS A 108 -8.00 -12.64 -6.78
N THR A 109 -6.73 -12.29 -6.66
CA THR A 109 -5.81 -12.06 -7.78
C THR A 109 -4.57 -12.91 -7.62
N ASP A 110 -4.27 -13.73 -8.60
CA ASP A 110 -3.10 -14.61 -8.60
C ASP A 110 -1.82 -13.82 -8.93
N LEU A 111 -0.68 -14.42 -8.61
CA LEU A 111 0.62 -13.86 -8.93
C LEU A 111 0.78 -13.64 -10.44
N GLY A 112 1.29 -12.48 -10.82
CA GLY A 112 1.59 -12.15 -12.22
C GLY A 112 0.39 -11.80 -13.10
N THR A 113 -0.86 -11.86 -12.61
CA THR A 113 -2.07 -11.64 -13.44
C THR A 113 -2.53 -10.19 -13.51
N LEU A 114 -1.98 -9.31 -12.67
CA LEU A 114 -2.33 -7.88 -12.68
C LEU A 114 -1.97 -7.18 -13.99
N PRO A 115 -2.77 -6.19 -14.43
CA PRO A 115 -2.42 -5.36 -15.58
C PRO A 115 -1.18 -4.51 -15.30
N ALA A 116 -0.55 -4.01 -16.35
CA ALA A 116 0.57 -3.09 -16.23
C ALA A 116 0.14 -1.77 -15.58
N LEU A 117 1.09 -1.06 -14.97
CA LEU A 117 0.86 0.32 -14.52
C LEU A 117 0.45 1.22 -15.69
N PRO A 118 -0.48 2.19 -15.46
CA PRO A 118 -0.78 3.22 -16.44
C PRO A 118 0.49 3.96 -16.90
N LYS A 119 0.64 4.20 -18.21
CA LYS A 119 1.87 4.79 -18.79
C LYS A 119 2.23 6.18 -18.24
N ARG A 120 1.26 6.91 -17.67
CA ARG A 120 1.47 8.26 -17.14
C ARG A 120 2.13 8.33 -15.77
N VAL A 121 2.19 7.21 -15.03
CA VAL A 121 2.82 7.17 -13.71
C VAL A 121 4.28 6.69 -13.80
N ARG A 122 5.10 7.12 -12.86
CA ARG A 122 6.49 6.69 -12.72
C ARG A 122 6.57 5.51 -11.74
N PRO A 123 7.16 4.38 -12.11
CA PRO A 123 7.25 3.20 -11.25
C PRO A 123 8.15 3.41 -10.03
N VAL A 124 7.76 2.87 -8.87
CA VAL A 124 8.54 2.96 -7.63
C VAL A 124 9.93 2.31 -7.74
N TRP A 125 10.08 1.29 -8.57
CA TRP A 125 11.37 0.60 -8.76
C TRP A 125 12.43 1.47 -9.45
N GLU A 126 12.06 2.56 -10.10
CA GLU A 126 13.03 3.55 -10.63
C GLU A 126 13.81 4.21 -9.48
N ALA A 127 13.16 4.49 -8.34
CA ALA A 127 13.83 5.02 -7.15
C ALA A 127 14.82 4.02 -6.54
N LEU A 128 14.68 2.74 -6.84
CA LEU A 128 15.49 1.64 -6.31
C LEU A 128 16.52 1.13 -7.33
N ALA A 129 16.48 1.58 -8.57
CA ALA A 129 17.31 1.05 -9.67
C ALA A 129 18.82 1.06 -9.36
N HIS A 130 19.30 2.09 -8.67
CA HIS A 130 20.70 2.22 -8.26
C HIS A 130 21.11 1.29 -7.11
N ARG A 131 20.15 0.64 -6.45
CA ARG A 131 20.36 -0.28 -5.30
C ARG A 131 20.24 -1.75 -5.71
N VAL A 132 19.66 -2.03 -6.88
CA VAL A 132 19.52 -3.39 -7.40
C VAL A 132 20.82 -3.79 -8.08
N GLN A 133 21.53 -4.74 -7.48
CA GLN A 133 22.67 -5.39 -8.14
C GLN A 133 22.12 -6.46 -9.08
N HIS A 134 22.35 -6.33 -10.36
CA HIS A 134 22.10 -7.40 -11.31
C HIS A 134 23.28 -8.38 -11.24
N PRO A 135 23.01 -9.69 -11.12
CA PRO A 135 24.05 -10.72 -11.16
C PRO A 135 24.72 -10.77 -12.53
#